data_33d9cff3e36eff4637f562e545f91631
#
_entry.id   33d9cff3e36eff4637f562e545f91631
#
_cell.length_a   1.000
_cell.length_b   1.000
_cell.length_c   1.000
_cell.angle_alpha   90.00
_cell.angle_beta   90.00
_cell.angle_gamma   90.00
#
_symmetry.space_group_name_H-M   'P 1'
#
loop_
_entity.id
_entity.type
_entity.pdbx_description
1 polymer ?
#
loop_
_entity_poly.entity_id
_entity_poly.type
_entity_poly.pdbx_seq_one_letter_code
_entity_poly.pdbx_strand_id
1 'polypeptide(L)'
;KILVIGHRGASALRPEHTLESYQKAIDDGADFIEPDLVSTKDGFLVARHENEISGTTNVATLTQFADRKKTKVIDGVNLTGWFTEDFTLAELKQLKARERIPQYRAANTQYNDQFEIPTLDEIIDLAAKHYQKTGKIIGLYPETKHPTYFQKQNLAMEDTLLKTLSNLRLRTAPSILSNTIIVIPRDSLVQFLAATPL
;
A
#
# COMPACT_ATOMS: atom_id res chain seq x y z
N LYS A 1 17.23 21.01 -0.42
CA LYS A 1 16.69 20.19 0.68
C LYS A 1 16.73 18.72 0.26
N ILE A 2 17.21 17.82 1.12
CA ILE A 2 17.08 16.37 0.93
C ILE A 2 15.62 15.99 1.24
N LEU A 3 14.98 15.23 0.36
CA LEU A 3 13.65 14.65 0.59
C LEU A 3 13.81 13.26 1.18
N VAL A 4 12.99 12.94 2.18
CA VAL A 4 12.97 11.66 2.86
C VAL A 4 11.68 10.92 2.50
N ILE A 5 11.81 9.71 1.95
CA ILE A 5 10.69 8.84 1.58
C ILE A 5 10.63 7.68 2.57
N GLY A 6 9.50 7.54 3.27
CA GLY A 6 9.22 6.39 4.13
C GLY A 6 8.79 5.19 3.27
N HIS A 7 9.78 4.41 2.79
CA HIS A 7 9.58 3.23 1.94
C HIS A 7 8.81 2.15 2.69
N ARG A 8 7.56 1.91 2.30
CA ARG A 8 6.58 1.04 2.98
C ARG A 8 6.26 1.51 4.42
N GLY A 9 6.43 2.82 4.67
CA GLY A 9 6.41 3.43 6.00
C GLY A 9 7.77 3.35 6.71
N ALA A 10 7.77 3.36 8.05
CA ALA A 10 8.95 3.10 8.87
C ALA A 10 9.13 1.58 9.05
N SER A 11 9.33 0.84 7.96
CA SER A 11 9.29 -0.62 7.89
C SER A 11 10.35 -1.35 8.74
N ALA A 12 11.37 -0.64 9.21
CA ALA A 12 12.34 -1.17 10.17
C ALA A 12 11.82 -1.16 11.62
N LEU A 13 10.76 -0.39 11.91
CA LEU A 13 10.24 -0.13 13.26
C LEU A 13 8.80 -0.59 13.46
N ARG A 14 8.07 -0.86 12.37
CA ARG A 14 6.69 -1.37 12.36
C ARG A 14 6.52 -2.30 11.16
N PRO A 15 5.66 -3.32 11.21
CA PRO A 15 5.33 -4.14 10.04
C PRO A 15 4.98 -3.26 8.85
N GLU A 16 5.63 -3.52 7.71
CA GLU A 16 5.50 -2.73 6.50
C GLU A 16 4.06 -2.60 6.03
N HIS A 17 3.74 -1.48 5.35
CA HIS A 17 2.42 -1.26 4.76
C HIS A 17 1.27 -1.34 5.78
N THR A 18 1.47 -0.79 6.97
CA THR A 18 0.43 -0.57 7.97
C THR A 18 0.25 0.93 8.22
N LEU A 19 -0.92 1.37 8.67
CA LEU A 19 -1.13 2.77 9.01
C LEU A 19 -0.15 3.22 10.10
N GLU A 20 0.18 2.34 11.03
CA GLU A 20 1.13 2.58 12.12
C GLU A 20 2.57 2.74 11.60
N SER A 21 2.93 2.02 10.53
CA SER A 21 4.22 2.18 9.86
C SER A 21 4.31 3.52 9.13
N TYR A 22 3.25 3.91 8.44
CA TYR A 22 3.18 5.21 7.76
C TYR A 22 3.15 6.37 8.77
N GLN A 23 2.35 6.27 9.82
CA GLN A 23 2.32 7.30 10.88
C GLN A 23 3.69 7.47 11.52
N LYS A 24 4.38 6.35 11.82
CA LYS A 24 5.74 6.40 12.39
C LYS A 24 6.73 7.09 11.43
N ALA A 25 6.67 6.82 10.13
CA ALA A 25 7.50 7.50 9.15
C ALA A 25 7.24 9.02 9.12
N ILE A 26 5.96 9.43 9.19
CA ILE A 26 5.54 10.83 9.25
C ILE A 26 6.08 11.50 10.54
N ASP A 27 5.95 10.83 11.68
CA ASP A 27 6.40 11.32 12.98
C ASP A 27 7.93 11.47 13.04
N ASP A 28 8.66 10.59 12.34
CA ASP A 28 10.12 10.64 12.20
C ASP A 28 10.60 11.68 11.15
N GLY A 29 9.67 12.38 10.51
CA GLY A 29 9.99 13.52 9.65
C GLY A 29 10.04 13.22 8.16
N ALA A 30 9.50 12.10 7.69
CA ALA A 30 9.38 11.82 6.27
C ALA A 30 8.64 12.94 5.53
N ASP A 31 9.10 13.24 4.32
CA ASP A 31 8.42 14.16 3.41
C ASP A 31 7.37 13.43 2.56
N PHE A 32 7.58 12.12 2.31
CA PHE A 32 6.71 11.23 1.55
C PHE A 32 6.52 9.91 2.28
N ILE A 33 5.38 9.27 2.09
CA ILE A 33 5.15 7.86 2.39
C ILE A 33 4.89 7.10 1.10
N GLU A 34 5.42 5.89 1.03
CA GLU A 34 5.39 5.07 -0.18
C GLU A 34 4.57 3.80 0.08
N PRO A 35 3.36 3.69 -0.51
CA PRO A 35 2.58 2.47 -0.53
C PRO A 35 2.77 1.69 -1.83
N ASP A 36 3.17 0.42 -1.72
CA ASP A 36 2.99 -0.57 -2.77
C ASP A 36 1.54 -1.01 -2.83
N LEU A 37 0.94 -1.09 -4.01
CA LEU A 37 -0.49 -1.37 -4.18
C LEU A 37 -0.72 -2.66 -4.96
N VAL A 38 -1.64 -3.46 -4.47
CA VAL A 38 -2.22 -4.64 -5.12
C VAL A 38 -3.74 -4.57 -5.05
N SER A 39 -4.43 -5.34 -5.91
CA SER A 39 -5.89 -5.37 -5.95
C SER A 39 -6.47 -6.51 -5.11
N THR A 40 -7.61 -6.26 -4.47
CA THR A 40 -8.48 -7.29 -3.90
C THR A 40 -9.36 -7.91 -4.98
N LYS A 41 -10.06 -9.01 -4.65
CA LYS A 41 -11.04 -9.66 -5.53
C LYS A 41 -12.16 -8.73 -6.00
N ASP A 42 -12.56 -7.80 -5.16
CA ASP A 42 -13.61 -6.80 -5.39
C ASP A 42 -13.07 -5.43 -5.85
N GLY A 43 -11.79 -5.37 -6.24
CA GLY A 43 -11.18 -4.23 -6.96
C GLY A 43 -10.71 -3.08 -6.07
N PHE A 44 -10.62 -3.25 -4.76
CA PHE A 44 -10.03 -2.24 -3.87
C PHE A 44 -8.51 -2.30 -3.92
N LEU A 45 -7.86 -1.14 -3.86
CA LEU A 45 -6.41 -1.04 -3.74
C LEU A 45 -6.00 -1.11 -2.27
N VAL A 46 -5.16 -2.09 -1.95
CA VAL A 46 -4.61 -2.31 -0.60
C VAL A 46 -3.09 -2.27 -0.63
N ALA A 47 -2.49 -1.87 0.47
CA ALA A 47 -1.03 -1.73 0.55
C ALA A 47 -0.38 -3.07 0.90
N ARG A 48 0.26 -3.70 -0.08
CA ARG A 48 1.16 -4.86 0.03
C ARG A 48 2.19 -4.83 -1.10
N HIS A 49 3.44 -5.25 -0.78
CA HIS A 49 4.49 -5.32 -1.80
C HIS A 49 4.25 -6.45 -2.80
N GLU A 50 3.74 -7.60 -2.35
CA GLU A 50 3.30 -8.70 -3.21
C GLU A 50 1.81 -8.97 -3.00
N ASN A 51 1.18 -9.55 -4.02
CA ASN A 51 -0.18 -10.09 -3.90
C ASN A 51 -0.19 -11.44 -3.12
N GLU A 52 0.93 -12.16 -3.02
CA GLU A 52 1.10 -13.31 -2.14
C GLU A 52 1.38 -12.83 -0.70
N ILE A 53 0.49 -13.14 0.25
CA ILE A 53 0.43 -12.51 1.56
C ILE A 53 0.77 -13.43 2.74
N SER A 54 1.20 -14.67 2.52
CA SER A 54 1.50 -15.61 3.61
C SER A 54 2.68 -15.17 4.48
N GLY A 55 3.69 -14.54 3.85
CA GLY A 55 4.90 -14.09 4.55
C GLY A 55 4.76 -12.78 5.33
N THR A 56 3.70 -12.00 5.07
CA THR A 56 3.52 -10.66 5.67
C THR A 56 2.20 -10.49 6.40
N THR A 57 1.44 -11.57 6.56
CA THR A 57 0.18 -11.60 7.32
C THR A 57 0.02 -12.89 8.10
N ASN A 58 -1.00 -12.94 8.97
CA ASN A 58 -1.38 -14.13 9.72
C ASN A 58 -2.32 -15.08 8.95
N VAL A 59 -2.54 -14.91 7.65
CA VAL A 59 -3.53 -15.68 6.86
C VAL A 59 -3.36 -17.20 7.01
N ALA A 60 -2.12 -17.69 7.05
CA ALA A 60 -1.82 -19.11 7.17
C ALA A 60 -2.26 -19.72 8.51
N THR A 61 -2.55 -18.91 9.52
CA THR A 61 -3.01 -19.37 10.85
C THR A 61 -4.55 -19.33 10.99
N LEU A 62 -5.25 -18.77 10.00
CA LEU A 62 -6.70 -18.63 10.03
C LEU A 62 -7.36 -19.79 9.28
N THR A 63 -7.96 -20.71 10.04
CA THR A 63 -8.54 -21.96 9.52
C THR A 63 -9.63 -21.74 8.48
N GLN A 64 -10.40 -20.63 8.60
CA GLN A 64 -11.44 -20.26 7.62
C GLN A 64 -10.92 -19.95 6.21
N PHE A 65 -9.62 -19.76 6.05
CA PHE A 65 -8.98 -19.48 4.76
C PHE A 65 -8.03 -20.58 4.30
N ALA A 66 -7.97 -21.71 5.02
CA ALA A 66 -7.02 -22.78 4.73
C ALA A 66 -7.19 -23.38 3.31
N ASP A 67 -8.42 -23.49 2.85
CA ASP A 67 -8.80 -24.01 1.53
C ASP A 67 -8.48 -23.07 0.36
N ARG A 68 -8.14 -21.80 0.65
CA ARG A 68 -7.80 -20.80 -0.38
C ARG A 68 -6.31 -20.80 -0.77
N LYS A 69 -5.51 -21.64 -0.13
CA LYS A 69 -4.09 -21.81 -0.51
C LYS A 69 -3.99 -22.38 -1.92
N LYS A 70 -3.28 -21.68 -2.80
CA LYS A 70 -3.16 -22.02 -4.23
C LYS A 70 -1.72 -21.86 -4.72
N THR A 71 -1.44 -22.45 -5.88
CA THR A 71 -0.24 -22.14 -6.67
C THR A 71 -0.64 -21.31 -7.87
N LYS A 72 0.00 -20.17 -8.04
CA LYS A 72 -0.20 -19.27 -9.18
C LYS A 72 1.13 -18.90 -9.82
N VAL A 73 1.09 -18.52 -11.09
CA VAL A 73 2.25 -17.96 -11.82
C VAL A 73 2.13 -16.44 -11.76
N ILE A 74 3.04 -15.78 -11.04
CA ILE A 74 3.14 -14.33 -10.95
C ILE A 74 4.43 -13.90 -11.64
N ASP A 75 4.32 -13.13 -12.71
CA ASP A 75 5.45 -12.65 -13.52
C ASP A 75 6.45 -13.77 -13.90
N GLY A 76 5.90 -14.94 -14.26
CA GLY A 76 6.70 -16.11 -14.68
C GLY A 76 7.24 -16.98 -13.53
N VAL A 77 6.95 -16.64 -12.26
CA VAL A 77 7.37 -17.41 -11.09
C VAL A 77 6.20 -18.15 -10.47
N ASN A 78 6.37 -19.45 -10.19
CA ASN A 78 5.39 -20.23 -9.44
C ASN A 78 5.46 -19.89 -7.95
N LEU A 79 4.38 -19.34 -7.42
CA LEU A 79 4.22 -19.01 -6.01
C LEU A 79 3.07 -19.82 -5.42
N THR A 80 3.27 -20.36 -4.21
CA THR A 80 2.23 -21.12 -3.48
C THR A 80 1.91 -20.41 -2.19
N GLY A 81 0.66 -19.97 -2.02
CA GLY A 81 0.21 -19.26 -0.84
C GLY A 81 -1.21 -18.74 -0.96
N TRP A 82 -1.46 -17.60 -0.36
CA TRP A 82 -2.74 -16.88 -0.39
C TRP A 82 -2.53 -15.55 -1.11
N PHE A 83 -3.45 -15.21 -2.02
CA PHE A 83 -3.30 -14.07 -2.92
C PHE A 83 -4.42 -13.06 -2.71
N THR A 84 -4.10 -11.77 -2.68
CA THR A 84 -5.05 -10.68 -2.39
C THR A 84 -6.27 -10.70 -3.29
N GLU A 85 -6.11 -11.03 -4.57
CA GLU A 85 -7.20 -11.11 -5.55
C GLU A 85 -8.15 -12.31 -5.36
N ASP A 86 -7.85 -13.20 -4.42
CA ASP A 86 -8.76 -14.27 -4.00
C ASP A 86 -9.64 -13.86 -2.79
N PHE A 87 -9.41 -12.67 -2.21
CA PHE A 87 -10.10 -12.15 -1.03
C PHE A 87 -10.82 -10.84 -1.36
N THR A 88 -12.02 -10.69 -0.83
CA THR A 88 -12.67 -9.39 -0.77
C THR A 88 -11.98 -8.47 0.24
N LEU A 89 -12.19 -7.16 0.15
CA LEU A 89 -11.66 -6.22 1.14
C LEU A 89 -12.11 -6.59 2.56
N ALA A 90 -13.38 -6.95 2.73
CA ALA A 90 -13.92 -7.35 4.04
C ALA A 90 -13.21 -8.57 4.65
N GLU A 91 -12.77 -9.52 3.81
CA GLU A 91 -11.99 -10.67 4.25
C GLU A 91 -10.55 -10.28 4.57
N LEU A 92 -9.90 -9.44 3.74
CA LEU A 92 -8.54 -8.95 4.01
C LEU A 92 -8.47 -8.14 5.31
N LYS A 93 -9.52 -7.40 5.67
CA LYS A 93 -9.58 -6.67 6.94
C LYS A 93 -9.62 -7.56 8.19
N GLN A 94 -9.86 -8.86 8.04
CA GLN A 94 -9.74 -9.83 9.14
C GLN A 94 -8.30 -10.26 9.38
N LEU A 95 -7.40 -10.02 8.42
CA LEU A 95 -5.99 -10.36 8.52
C LEU A 95 -5.22 -9.30 9.30
N LYS A 96 -4.11 -9.73 9.88
CA LYS A 96 -3.16 -8.85 10.57
C LYS A 96 -1.78 -8.96 9.96
N ALA A 97 -1.10 -7.82 9.87
CA ALA A 97 0.24 -7.73 9.33
C ALA A 97 1.28 -8.39 10.24
N ARG A 98 2.34 -8.92 9.63
CA ARG A 98 3.51 -9.49 10.28
C ARG A 98 4.80 -8.95 9.68
N GLU A 99 5.87 -8.93 10.47
CA GLU A 99 7.20 -8.57 10.01
C GLU A 99 7.67 -9.57 8.92
N ARG A 100 8.11 -9.01 7.79
CA ARG A 100 8.57 -9.76 6.61
C ARG A 100 9.88 -10.52 6.86
N ILE A 101 10.84 -9.88 7.52
CA ILE A 101 12.21 -10.38 7.69
C ILE A 101 12.62 -10.40 9.17
N PRO A 102 11.93 -11.22 9.99
CA PRO A 102 12.11 -11.23 11.44
C PRO A 102 13.55 -11.54 11.87
N GLN A 103 14.32 -12.25 11.05
CA GLN A 103 15.73 -12.53 11.31
C GLN A 103 16.61 -11.27 11.35
N TYR A 104 16.20 -10.19 10.68
CA TYR A 104 16.92 -8.89 10.67
C TYR A 104 16.21 -7.81 11.49
N ARG A 105 14.93 -7.99 11.77
CA ARG A 105 14.07 -7.02 12.47
C ARG A 105 13.32 -7.66 13.62
N ALA A 106 14.04 -8.42 14.45
CA ALA A 106 13.45 -9.20 15.55
C ALA A 106 12.59 -8.34 16.49
N ALA A 107 13.04 -7.12 16.82
CA ALA A 107 12.28 -6.21 17.68
C ALA A 107 10.92 -5.80 17.08
N ASN A 108 10.78 -5.83 15.76
CA ASN A 108 9.54 -5.47 15.07
C ASN A 108 8.46 -6.56 15.21
N THR A 109 8.85 -7.79 15.51
CA THR A 109 7.93 -8.93 15.68
C THR A 109 6.95 -8.76 16.84
N GLN A 110 7.26 -7.89 17.82
CA GLN A 110 6.34 -7.55 18.90
C GLN A 110 5.02 -6.96 18.39
N TYR A 111 4.99 -6.44 17.16
CA TYR A 111 3.80 -5.87 16.51
C TYR A 111 3.07 -6.84 15.59
N ASN A 112 3.55 -8.09 15.46
CA ASN A 112 2.86 -9.10 14.67
C ASN A 112 1.43 -9.30 15.17
N ASP A 113 0.51 -9.48 14.21
CA ASP A 113 -0.91 -9.75 14.47
C ASP A 113 -1.69 -8.62 15.16
N GLN A 114 -1.16 -7.38 15.16
CA GLN A 114 -1.83 -6.23 15.76
C GLN A 114 -2.47 -5.30 14.73
N PHE A 115 -1.79 -5.04 13.61
CA PHE A 115 -2.18 -4.01 12.64
C PHE A 115 -2.86 -4.61 11.41
N GLU A 116 -3.76 -3.83 10.82
CA GLU A 116 -4.53 -4.25 9.64
C GLU A 116 -3.79 -3.94 8.34
N ILE A 117 -4.29 -4.53 7.24
CA ILE A 117 -3.90 -4.17 5.88
C ILE A 117 -4.70 -2.92 5.50
N PRO A 118 -4.05 -1.77 5.24
CA PRO A 118 -4.78 -0.55 4.87
C PRO A 118 -5.12 -0.52 3.38
N THR A 119 -6.22 0.15 3.07
CA THR A 119 -6.52 0.59 1.71
C THR A 119 -5.75 1.86 1.35
N LEU A 120 -5.68 2.18 0.06
CA LEU A 120 -5.14 3.45 -0.41
C LEU A 120 -5.93 4.64 0.18
N ASP A 121 -7.26 4.56 0.25
CA ASP A 121 -8.10 5.61 0.83
C ASP A 121 -7.74 5.88 2.30
N GLU A 122 -7.52 4.84 3.11
CA GLU A 122 -7.12 4.99 4.51
C GLU A 122 -5.73 5.64 4.65
N ILE A 123 -4.79 5.34 3.75
CA ILE A 123 -3.45 5.96 3.73
C ILE A 123 -3.56 7.45 3.37
N ILE A 124 -4.42 7.77 2.42
CA ILE A 124 -4.71 9.14 2.02
C ILE A 124 -5.33 9.92 3.19
N ASP A 125 -6.31 9.33 3.86
CA ASP A 125 -6.96 9.93 5.02
C ASP A 125 -5.96 10.17 6.16
N LEU A 126 -4.98 9.28 6.34
CA LEU A 126 -3.89 9.48 7.31
C LEU A 126 -3.08 10.74 6.97
N ALA A 127 -2.65 10.90 5.72
CA ALA A 127 -1.90 12.07 5.27
C ALA A 127 -2.74 13.37 5.38
N ALA A 128 -4.03 13.30 5.05
CA ALA A 128 -4.95 14.43 5.17
C ALA A 128 -5.16 14.86 6.63
N LYS A 129 -5.34 13.92 7.53
CA LYS A 129 -5.44 14.19 8.99
C LYS A 129 -4.18 14.83 9.55
N HIS A 130 -3.00 14.36 9.09
CA HIS A 130 -1.73 14.99 9.48
C HIS A 130 -1.67 16.45 9.05
N TYR A 131 -2.05 16.74 7.78
CA TYR A 131 -2.10 18.11 7.28
C TYR A 131 -3.07 18.99 8.10
N GLN A 132 -4.28 18.51 8.36
CA GLN A 132 -5.28 19.24 9.15
C GLN A 132 -4.75 19.60 10.56
N LYS A 133 -3.96 18.69 11.15
CA LYS A 133 -3.40 18.89 12.50
C LYS A 133 -2.19 19.80 12.53
N THR A 134 -1.34 19.77 11.51
CA THR A 134 0.01 20.36 11.55
C THR A 134 0.26 21.43 10.50
N GLY A 135 -0.56 21.50 9.45
CA GLY A 135 -0.31 22.30 8.24
C GLY A 135 0.82 21.75 7.36
N LYS A 136 1.47 20.64 7.73
CA LYS A 136 2.54 20.02 6.95
C LYS A 136 1.95 19.03 5.95
N ILE A 137 2.29 19.20 4.67
CA ILE A 137 1.90 18.27 3.61
C ILE A 137 2.84 17.06 3.65
N ILE A 138 2.26 15.86 3.60
CA ILE A 138 2.95 14.60 3.38
C ILE A 138 2.64 14.13 1.97
N GLY A 139 3.69 13.91 1.16
CA GLY A 139 3.55 13.38 -0.17
C GLY A 139 3.23 11.89 -0.19
N LEU A 140 2.55 11.46 -1.27
CA LEU A 140 2.28 10.05 -1.54
C LEU A 140 3.08 9.61 -2.76
N TYR A 141 3.73 8.46 -2.64
CA TYR A 141 4.55 7.85 -3.68
C TYR A 141 4.06 6.40 -3.96
N PRO A 142 2.82 6.21 -4.48
CA PRO A 142 2.27 4.88 -4.69
C PRO A 142 2.96 4.17 -5.86
N GLU A 143 3.23 2.88 -5.68
CA GLU A 143 3.72 1.97 -6.71
C GLU A 143 2.69 0.84 -6.95
N THR A 144 2.26 0.60 -8.20
CA THR A 144 1.42 -0.57 -8.54
C THR A 144 2.29 -1.80 -8.72
N LYS A 145 1.98 -2.90 -8.02
CA LYS A 145 2.71 -4.17 -8.12
C LYS A 145 2.01 -5.13 -9.09
N HIS A 146 2.82 -5.82 -9.89
CA HIS A 146 2.33 -6.82 -10.86
C HIS A 146 1.21 -6.29 -11.78
N PRO A 147 1.32 -5.07 -12.37
CA PRO A 147 0.20 -4.47 -13.12
C PRO A 147 -0.27 -5.36 -14.28
N THR A 148 0.64 -5.92 -15.05
CA THR A 148 0.31 -6.82 -16.18
C THR A 148 -0.42 -8.09 -15.71
N TYR A 149 -0.06 -8.61 -14.55
CA TYR A 149 -0.76 -9.75 -13.95
C TYR A 149 -2.20 -9.37 -13.60
N PHE A 150 -2.40 -8.26 -12.89
CA PHE A 150 -3.73 -7.80 -12.49
C PHE A 150 -4.61 -7.41 -13.68
N GLN A 151 -4.04 -6.83 -14.73
CA GLN A 151 -4.77 -6.57 -15.99
C GLN A 151 -5.33 -7.87 -16.60
N LYS A 152 -4.53 -8.95 -16.63
CA LYS A 152 -4.97 -10.27 -17.12
C LYS A 152 -6.06 -10.91 -16.23
N GLN A 153 -6.17 -10.50 -14.97
CA GLN A 153 -7.21 -10.95 -14.05
C GLN A 153 -8.47 -10.06 -14.09
N ASN A 154 -8.57 -9.08 -15.01
CA ASN A 154 -9.59 -8.04 -15.04
C ASN A 154 -9.65 -7.20 -13.75
N LEU A 155 -8.51 -7.03 -13.09
CA LEU A 155 -8.32 -6.27 -11.86
C LEU A 155 -7.27 -5.17 -12.07
N ALA A 156 -7.25 -4.53 -13.25
CA ALA A 156 -6.36 -3.41 -13.55
C ALA A 156 -6.50 -2.31 -12.49
N MET A 157 -5.36 -1.86 -11.96
CA MET A 157 -5.32 -0.95 -10.81
C MET A 157 -5.27 0.52 -11.23
N GLU A 158 -4.84 0.81 -12.44
CA GLU A 158 -4.48 2.15 -12.90
C GLU A 158 -5.68 3.09 -12.88
N ASP A 159 -6.82 2.67 -13.43
CA ASP A 159 -8.05 3.49 -13.45
C ASP A 159 -8.59 3.75 -12.03
N THR A 160 -8.54 2.74 -11.16
CA THR A 160 -8.95 2.87 -9.76
C THR A 160 -8.04 3.84 -9.02
N LEU A 161 -6.73 3.73 -9.22
CA LEU A 161 -5.75 4.65 -8.66
C LEU A 161 -6.01 6.09 -9.13
N LEU A 162 -6.16 6.30 -10.43
CA LEU A 162 -6.44 7.62 -10.99
C LEU A 162 -7.76 8.22 -10.48
N LYS A 163 -8.82 7.42 -10.37
CA LYS A 163 -10.11 7.86 -9.79
C LYS A 163 -9.97 8.25 -8.32
N THR A 164 -9.28 7.44 -7.53
CA THR A 164 -9.02 7.74 -6.10
C THR A 164 -8.26 9.05 -5.96
N LEU A 165 -7.19 9.25 -6.73
CA LEU A 165 -6.40 10.46 -6.72
C LEU A 165 -7.17 11.70 -7.25
N SER A 166 -8.03 11.52 -8.26
CA SER A 166 -8.86 12.61 -8.79
C SER A 166 -9.92 13.06 -7.78
N ASN A 167 -10.54 12.11 -7.08
CA ASN A 167 -11.51 12.39 -6.02
C ASN A 167 -10.90 13.16 -4.85
N LEU A 168 -9.60 13.01 -4.61
CA LEU A 168 -8.86 13.79 -3.62
C LEU A 168 -8.79 15.28 -3.99
N ARG A 169 -8.59 15.62 -5.27
CA ARG A 169 -8.60 17.01 -5.75
C ARG A 169 -9.92 17.70 -5.47
N LEU A 170 -11.01 16.94 -5.39
CA LEU A 170 -12.35 17.48 -5.10
C LEU A 170 -12.61 17.62 -3.59
N ARG A 171 -11.90 16.88 -2.73
CA ARG A 171 -12.10 16.89 -1.27
C ARG A 171 -11.15 17.81 -0.52
N THR A 172 -10.01 18.14 -1.11
CA THR A 172 -8.98 19.00 -0.52
C THR A 172 -8.84 20.27 -1.38
N ALA A 173 -8.49 21.39 -0.75
CA ALA A 173 -8.26 22.64 -1.48
C ALA A 173 -7.26 22.39 -2.63
N PRO A 174 -7.48 22.95 -3.83
CA PRO A 174 -6.68 22.66 -5.03
C PRO A 174 -5.16 22.83 -4.87
N SER A 175 -4.72 23.62 -3.90
CA SER A 175 -3.31 23.91 -3.61
C SER A 175 -2.53 22.75 -2.95
N ILE A 176 -3.21 21.75 -2.41
CA ILE A 176 -2.54 20.71 -1.60
C ILE A 176 -2.04 19.55 -2.46
N LEU A 177 -2.69 19.27 -3.60
CA LEU A 177 -2.42 18.08 -4.41
C LEU A 177 -1.59 18.31 -5.68
N SER A 178 -1.40 19.56 -6.08
CA SER A 178 -0.73 19.86 -7.36
C SER A 178 0.74 19.46 -7.44
N ASN A 179 1.41 19.20 -6.30
CA ASN A 179 2.86 19.02 -6.27
C ASN A 179 3.34 17.69 -5.64
N THR A 180 2.45 16.70 -5.39
CA THR A 180 2.84 15.71 -4.38
C THR A 180 2.57 14.25 -4.72
N ILE A 181 2.12 13.91 -5.93
CA ILE A 181 1.87 12.51 -6.30
C ILE A 181 2.78 12.10 -7.45
N ILE A 182 3.67 11.17 -7.18
CA ILE A 182 4.48 10.49 -8.19
C ILE A 182 3.99 9.05 -8.22
N VAL A 183 3.49 8.60 -9.38
CA VAL A 183 3.11 7.20 -9.63
C VAL A 183 4.13 6.60 -10.57
N ILE A 184 4.83 5.57 -10.16
CA ILE A 184 5.74 4.82 -11.03
C ILE A 184 5.22 3.38 -11.15
N PRO A 185 4.72 2.97 -12.33
CA PRO A 185 4.53 1.56 -12.62
C PRO A 185 5.88 0.90 -12.87
N ARG A 186 6.09 -0.29 -12.36
CA ARG A 186 7.37 -1.00 -12.48
C ARG A 186 7.74 -1.33 -13.94
N ASP A 187 6.74 -1.56 -14.78
CA ASP A 187 6.91 -2.02 -16.17
C ASP A 187 6.49 -1.00 -17.24
N SER A 188 6.08 0.20 -16.84
CA SER A 188 5.77 1.28 -17.76
C SER A 188 6.07 2.62 -17.10
N LEU A 189 6.99 3.37 -17.68
CA LEU A 189 7.33 4.73 -17.24
C LEU A 189 6.18 5.67 -17.60
N VAL A 190 5.17 5.76 -16.77
CA VAL A 190 4.16 6.81 -16.85
C VAL A 190 4.54 7.88 -15.83
N GLN A 191 5.36 8.84 -16.26
CA GLN A 191 5.60 10.06 -15.49
C GLN A 191 4.37 10.97 -15.58
N PHE A 192 3.62 11.05 -14.51
CA PHE A 192 2.69 12.16 -14.32
C PHE A 192 3.44 13.32 -13.68
N LEU A 193 4.01 14.18 -14.50
CA LEU A 193 4.39 15.50 -14.07
C LEU A 193 3.10 16.27 -13.79
N ALA A 194 2.82 16.60 -12.54
CA ALA A 194 1.79 17.55 -12.20
C ALA A 194 2.16 18.87 -12.91
N ALA A 195 1.30 19.33 -13.82
CA ALA A 195 1.47 20.60 -14.47
C ALA A 195 1.54 21.69 -13.41
N THR A 196 2.62 22.46 -13.41
CA THR A 196 2.71 23.75 -12.70
C THR A 196 1.54 24.62 -13.14
N PRO A 197 0.76 25.20 -12.22
CA PRO A 197 -0.17 26.25 -12.62
C PRO A 197 0.65 27.46 -13.05
N LEU A 198 0.29 28.00 -14.23
CA LEU A 198 0.69 29.34 -14.68
C LEU A 198 0.14 30.39 -13.72
#